data_4b2d0391058225d55f16d1c79abf01c2
#
_entry.id   4b2d0391058225d55f16d1c79abf01c2
#
_cell.length_a   1.000
_cell.length_b   1.000
_cell.length_c   1.000
_cell.angle_alpha   90.00
_cell.angle_beta   90.00
_cell.angle_gamma   90.00
#
_symmetry.space_group_name_H-M   'P 1'
#
loop_
_entity.id
_entity.type
_entity.pdbx_description
1 polymer ?
#
loop_
_entity_poly.entity_id
_entity_poly.type
_entity_poly.pdbx_seq_one_letter_code
_entity_poly.pdbx_strand_id
1 'polypeptide(L)'
;MLNSDEHMEGSMGAAKIPRQLSGTEIAEIVGGEILGDPGIMIDDVDVIERATATHLSYVGDLKNISRIRNSCSRLIVVPDSVRDELVNYRDRTFILVSSPEESFLCIASMLRPCRLRSTVGISHRAVIDPSAKIGPNTNVHPLAVIGRDVVIGHSCEIQSGVVIGDGCYLGNNVLLYANTVLYHNVIIEDQVTIHASCVIGADGFGYQVVNGGHQHIPHYGTVRICSDVEIGAGTTIDRAKVGETLIGTGTRIDNLVMIGHNCRIGRHNLLVSQVGLAGSVSTGDYVVVAGQVGVADHVHLGDGVVVGAQSGVKNDIPGGQTYFGNPAGPMAEISRQLAALRRLPDMRDAVKRMERELEALRSQVADNRHTDVRPAAA
;
A
#
# COMPACT_ATOMS: atom_id res chain seq x y z
N MET A 1 -60.38 22.85 -13.30
CA MET A 1 -61.07 22.15 -12.21
C MET A 1 -60.33 20.88 -11.97
N LEU A 2 -59.93 20.81 -10.71
CA LEU A 2 -59.58 19.67 -9.88
C LEU A 2 -58.11 19.24 -9.97
N ASN A 3 -57.32 19.71 -9.06
CA ASN A 3 -56.97 19.22 -7.69
C ASN A 3 -56.71 17.72 -7.63
N SER A 4 -55.44 17.43 -7.40
CA SER A 4 -55.10 16.64 -6.24
C SER A 4 -53.56 16.69 -6.02
N ASP A 5 -53.20 17.44 -4.99
CA ASP A 5 -51.94 17.33 -4.27
C ASP A 5 -51.86 15.94 -3.66
N GLU A 6 -50.88 15.12 -4.10
CA GLU A 6 -50.44 13.96 -3.36
C GLU A 6 -49.02 14.21 -2.87
N HIS A 7 -48.93 14.36 -1.61
CA HIS A 7 -47.78 14.49 -0.77
C HIS A 7 -46.71 13.44 -1.10
N MET A 8 -45.57 13.90 -1.68
CA MET A 8 -44.33 13.17 -1.52
C MET A 8 -43.73 13.51 -0.15
N GLU A 9 -44.14 12.80 0.85
CA GLU A 9 -43.36 12.66 2.09
C GLU A 9 -42.08 11.89 1.78
N GLY A 10 -41.08 12.59 1.34
CA GLY A 10 -39.72 12.09 1.35
C GLY A 10 -39.30 11.84 2.80
N SER A 11 -39.21 10.59 3.19
CA SER A 11 -38.56 10.18 4.42
C SER A 11 -37.13 10.69 4.41
N MET A 12 -36.93 11.88 4.93
CA MET A 12 -35.59 12.34 5.34
C MET A 12 -35.12 11.35 6.41
N GLY A 13 -34.15 10.53 6.04
CA GLY A 13 -33.47 9.61 6.93
C GLY A 13 -33.07 10.37 8.19
N ALA A 14 -33.56 9.91 9.33
CA ALA A 14 -33.26 10.48 10.63
C ALA A 14 -31.76 10.70 10.74
N ALA A 15 -31.35 11.95 10.87
CA ALA A 15 -29.99 12.31 11.25
C ALA A 15 -29.72 11.56 12.56
N LYS A 16 -28.84 10.55 12.51
CA LYS A 16 -28.42 9.87 13.74
C LYS A 16 -27.80 10.95 14.63
N ILE A 17 -28.39 11.16 15.81
CA ILE A 17 -27.79 11.97 16.87
C ILE A 17 -26.36 11.45 17.03
N PRO A 18 -25.32 12.29 16.91
CA PRO A 18 -23.94 11.85 17.09
C PRO A 18 -23.84 11.18 18.46
N ARG A 19 -23.35 9.96 18.50
CA ARG A 19 -23.15 9.20 19.73
C ARG A 19 -22.07 9.92 20.54
N GLN A 20 -22.43 10.45 21.70
CA GLN A 20 -21.46 10.97 22.65
C GLN A 20 -21.01 9.87 23.59
N LEU A 21 -19.75 9.86 23.97
CA LEU A 21 -19.19 8.96 24.96
C LEU A 21 -18.58 9.79 26.10
N SER A 22 -18.81 9.37 27.33
CA SER A 22 -18.15 9.94 28.50
C SER A 22 -16.71 9.43 28.63
N GLY A 23 -15.85 10.18 29.35
CA GLY A 23 -14.49 9.73 29.65
C GLY A 23 -14.46 8.37 30.33
N THR A 24 -15.43 8.08 31.21
CA THR A 24 -15.57 6.77 31.86
C THR A 24 -15.83 5.66 30.85
N GLU A 25 -16.83 5.84 29.97
CA GLU A 25 -17.16 4.84 28.95
C GLU A 25 -15.97 4.58 28.02
N ILE A 26 -15.25 5.63 27.61
CA ILE A 26 -14.06 5.50 26.78
C ILE A 26 -12.98 4.70 27.52
N ALA A 27 -12.70 5.02 28.78
CA ALA A 27 -11.71 4.30 29.58
C ALA A 27 -12.04 2.82 29.74
N GLU A 28 -13.32 2.49 29.98
CA GLU A 28 -13.81 1.10 30.07
C GLU A 28 -13.64 0.36 28.75
N ILE A 29 -13.99 0.99 27.61
CA ILE A 29 -13.90 0.37 26.27
C ILE A 29 -12.45 0.02 25.93
N VAL A 30 -11.50 0.92 26.24
CA VAL A 30 -10.09 0.71 25.89
C VAL A 30 -9.26 0.05 27.00
N GLY A 31 -9.88 -0.25 28.14
CA GLY A 31 -9.21 -0.84 29.30
C GLY A 31 -8.16 0.07 29.91
N GLY A 32 -8.37 1.39 29.86
CA GLY A 32 -7.45 2.41 30.32
C GLY A 32 -7.79 2.97 31.70
N GLU A 33 -6.79 3.53 32.37
CA GLU A 33 -6.96 4.29 33.60
C GLU A 33 -7.23 5.77 33.29
N ILE A 34 -8.30 6.34 33.90
CA ILE A 34 -8.63 7.76 33.70
C ILE A 34 -7.99 8.64 34.79
N LEU A 35 -7.33 9.71 34.37
CA LEU A 35 -6.81 10.76 35.23
C LEU A 35 -7.47 12.11 34.90
N GLY A 36 -8.25 12.68 35.80
CA GLY A 36 -8.95 13.94 35.62
C GLY A 36 -10.47 13.79 35.72
N ASP A 37 -11.24 14.50 34.88
CA ASP A 37 -12.70 14.52 34.89
C ASP A 37 -13.30 13.31 34.16
N PRO A 38 -13.87 12.32 34.85
CA PRO A 38 -14.47 11.14 34.21
C PRO A 38 -15.78 11.44 33.46
N GLY A 39 -16.42 12.57 33.77
CA GLY A 39 -17.70 12.98 33.16
C GLY A 39 -17.56 13.77 31.86
N ILE A 40 -16.34 13.99 31.36
CA ILE A 40 -16.13 14.73 30.13
C ILE A 40 -16.78 14.01 28.94
N MET A 41 -17.56 14.75 28.15
CA MET A 41 -18.28 14.20 27.01
C MET A 41 -17.54 14.45 25.71
N ILE A 42 -17.41 13.40 24.90
CA ILE A 42 -16.72 13.40 23.60
C ILE A 42 -17.73 13.03 22.52
N ASP A 43 -17.77 13.80 21.45
CA ASP A 43 -18.67 13.64 20.31
C ASP A 43 -17.93 13.30 19.00
N ASP A 44 -16.61 13.50 18.95
CA ASP A 44 -15.81 13.18 17.78
C ASP A 44 -14.33 12.96 18.15
N VAL A 45 -13.51 12.69 17.16
CA VAL A 45 -12.06 12.49 17.28
C VAL A 45 -11.32 13.38 16.30
N ASP A 46 -10.14 13.90 16.66
CA ASP A 46 -9.25 14.59 15.71
C ASP A 46 -7.79 14.51 16.17
N VAL A 47 -6.87 14.87 15.27
CA VAL A 47 -5.44 15.00 15.60
C VAL A 47 -5.25 16.11 16.65
N ILE A 48 -4.20 15.96 17.49
CA ILE A 48 -3.96 16.80 18.65
C ILE A 48 -3.95 18.31 18.34
N GLU A 49 -3.53 18.72 17.15
CA GLU A 49 -3.44 20.12 16.74
C GLU A 49 -4.79 20.74 16.36
N ARG A 50 -5.75 19.95 15.93
CA ARG A 50 -7.06 20.42 15.44
C ARG A 50 -8.21 20.08 16.37
N ALA A 51 -7.95 19.21 17.33
CA ALA A 51 -8.98 18.75 18.25
C ALA A 51 -9.60 19.92 19.03
N THR A 52 -10.92 19.93 19.13
CA THR A 52 -11.70 20.85 19.95
C THR A 52 -11.87 20.30 21.37
N ALA A 53 -12.55 21.04 22.23
CA ALA A 53 -12.77 20.64 23.62
C ALA A 53 -13.62 19.37 23.78
N THR A 54 -14.43 19.02 22.77
CA THR A 54 -15.29 17.82 22.75
C THR A 54 -14.71 16.68 21.90
N HIS A 55 -13.50 16.87 21.33
CA HIS A 55 -12.84 15.82 20.55
C HIS A 55 -11.85 15.03 21.41
N LEU A 56 -11.88 13.70 21.26
CA LEU A 56 -10.79 12.85 21.71
C LEU A 56 -9.57 13.03 20.81
N SER A 57 -8.38 13.04 21.41
CA SER A 57 -7.12 12.97 20.68
C SER A 57 -6.17 11.99 21.35
N TYR A 58 -4.99 11.76 20.76
CA TYR A 58 -3.97 10.93 21.37
C TYR A 58 -2.55 11.47 21.20
N VAL A 59 -1.65 11.03 22.08
CA VAL A 59 -0.19 11.20 21.97
C VAL A 59 0.46 9.85 22.14
N GLY A 60 1.20 9.39 21.15
CA GLY A 60 1.76 8.04 21.10
C GLY A 60 3.05 7.86 21.92
N ASP A 61 3.80 8.92 22.21
CA ASP A 61 5.10 8.83 22.87
C ASP A 61 5.47 10.10 23.65
N LEU A 62 6.53 9.98 24.51
CA LEU A 62 7.04 11.08 25.33
C LEU A 62 7.56 12.26 24.48
N LYS A 63 8.10 12.02 23.29
CA LYS A 63 8.66 13.09 22.43
C LYS A 63 7.59 14.05 21.95
N ASN A 64 6.36 13.57 21.81
CA ASN A 64 5.21 14.34 21.33
C ASN A 64 4.36 14.96 22.45
N ILE A 65 4.68 14.73 23.74
CA ILE A 65 3.87 15.20 24.87
C ILE A 65 3.75 16.73 24.91
N SER A 66 4.75 17.46 24.47
CA SER A 66 4.73 18.93 24.42
C SER A 66 3.62 19.50 23.50
N ARG A 67 3.12 18.70 22.54
CA ARG A 67 2.02 19.08 21.64
C ARG A 67 0.71 19.30 22.38
N ILE A 68 0.53 18.68 23.55
CA ILE A 68 -0.64 18.84 24.41
C ILE A 68 -0.86 20.31 24.79
N ARG A 69 0.21 21.10 25.00
CA ARG A 69 0.10 22.52 25.42
C ARG A 69 -0.73 23.37 24.47
N ASN A 70 -0.61 23.11 23.17
CA ASN A 70 -1.26 23.90 22.11
C ASN A 70 -2.59 23.30 21.65
N SER A 71 -2.99 22.17 22.19
CA SER A 71 -4.25 21.51 21.84
C SER A 71 -5.43 22.09 22.62
N CYS A 72 -6.61 22.13 21.99
CA CYS A 72 -7.87 22.41 22.67
C CYS A 72 -8.57 21.13 23.19
N SER A 73 -8.07 19.94 22.86
CA SER A 73 -8.65 18.68 23.36
C SER A 73 -8.60 18.61 24.88
N ARG A 74 -9.72 18.26 25.50
CA ARG A 74 -9.81 18.10 26.95
C ARG A 74 -9.66 16.66 27.40
N LEU A 75 -9.80 15.69 26.50
CA LEU A 75 -9.58 14.26 26.77
C LEU A 75 -8.55 13.71 25.77
N ILE A 76 -7.44 13.18 26.31
CA ILE A 76 -6.31 12.73 25.48
C ILE A 76 -5.89 11.33 25.92
N VAL A 77 -5.78 10.42 24.96
CA VAL A 77 -5.24 9.07 25.19
C VAL A 77 -3.72 9.11 25.13
N VAL A 78 -3.06 8.56 26.13
CA VAL A 78 -1.59 8.62 26.28
C VAL A 78 -1.05 7.27 26.75
N PRO A 79 0.24 6.95 26.50
CA PRO A 79 0.85 5.73 27.03
C PRO A 79 1.11 5.84 28.54
N ASP A 80 1.06 4.70 29.24
CA ASP A 80 1.36 4.63 30.68
C ASP A 80 2.73 5.25 31.04
N SER A 81 3.68 5.18 30.13
CA SER A 81 5.06 5.66 30.33
C SER A 81 5.20 7.18 30.53
N VAL A 82 4.15 7.97 30.19
CA VAL A 82 4.21 9.44 30.32
C VAL A 82 3.50 9.96 31.59
N ARG A 83 3.03 9.08 32.47
CA ARG A 83 2.25 9.40 33.67
C ARG A 83 2.84 10.58 34.49
N ASP A 84 4.12 10.55 34.74
CA ASP A 84 4.80 11.56 35.59
C ASP A 84 4.82 12.95 34.97
N GLU A 85 4.81 13.02 33.64
CA GLU A 85 4.79 14.27 32.88
C GLU A 85 3.41 14.95 32.86
N LEU A 86 2.33 14.19 33.12
CA LEU A 86 0.95 14.69 33.07
C LEU A 86 0.64 15.69 34.18
N VAL A 87 1.44 15.71 35.27
CA VAL A 87 1.32 16.67 36.37
C VAL A 87 1.36 18.13 35.86
N ASN A 88 2.00 18.36 34.73
CA ASN A 88 2.12 19.69 34.11
C ASN A 88 0.85 20.12 33.32
N TYR A 89 -0.20 19.25 33.20
CA TYR A 89 -1.39 19.46 32.39
C TYR A 89 -2.68 19.22 33.18
N ARG A 90 -2.79 19.83 34.36
CA ARG A 90 -3.90 19.59 35.31
C ARG A 90 -5.29 20.05 34.84
N ASP A 91 -5.33 20.84 33.78
CA ASP A 91 -6.57 21.32 33.14
C ASP A 91 -7.15 20.33 32.12
N ARG A 92 -6.56 19.15 32.00
CA ARG A 92 -6.90 18.11 31.04
C ARG A 92 -7.24 16.80 31.72
N THR A 93 -7.97 15.97 31.00
CA THR A 93 -8.25 14.57 31.37
C THR A 93 -7.45 13.66 30.45
N PHE A 94 -6.90 12.61 31.02
CA PHE A 94 -6.11 11.64 30.30
C PHE A 94 -6.67 10.23 30.50
N ILE A 95 -6.52 9.39 29.46
CA ILE A 95 -6.72 7.95 29.56
C ILE A 95 -5.38 7.28 29.25
N LEU A 96 -4.86 6.58 30.26
CA LEU A 96 -3.58 5.86 30.17
C LEU A 96 -3.85 4.46 29.63
N VAL A 97 -3.09 4.08 28.60
CA VAL A 97 -3.21 2.78 27.94
C VAL A 97 -1.84 2.30 27.45
N SER A 98 -1.71 1.02 27.15
CA SER A 98 -0.50 0.46 26.55
C SER A 98 -0.31 0.88 25.08
N SER A 99 -1.40 0.99 24.30
CA SER A 99 -1.40 1.30 22.86
C SER A 99 -2.32 2.49 22.56
N PRO A 100 -1.86 3.76 22.69
CA PRO A 100 -2.71 4.95 22.53
C PRO A 100 -3.35 5.06 21.13
N GLU A 101 -2.60 4.74 20.08
CA GLU A 101 -3.10 4.81 18.70
C GLU A 101 -4.21 3.79 18.44
N GLU A 102 -4.02 2.55 18.85
CA GLU A 102 -5.04 1.50 18.71
C GLU A 102 -6.31 1.86 19.48
N SER A 103 -6.15 2.34 20.72
CA SER A 103 -7.25 2.79 21.56
C SER A 103 -8.01 3.96 20.93
N PHE A 104 -7.30 4.93 20.41
CA PHE A 104 -7.88 6.07 19.67
C PHE A 104 -8.66 5.61 18.44
N LEU A 105 -8.09 4.72 17.61
CA LEU A 105 -8.76 4.18 16.42
C LEU A 105 -9.99 3.35 16.78
N CYS A 106 -9.96 2.59 17.88
CA CYS A 106 -11.12 1.86 18.39
C CYS A 106 -12.28 2.83 18.67
N ILE A 107 -12.04 3.90 19.42
CA ILE A 107 -13.07 4.91 19.72
C ILE A 107 -13.49 5.66 18.46
N ALA A 108 -12.55 6.00 17.57
CA ALA A 108 -12.85 6.65 16.29
C ALA A 108 -13.84 5.83 15.45
N SER A 109 -13.68 4.51 15.43
CA SER A 109 -14.61 3.61 14.70
C SER A 109 -16.03 3.61 15.27
N MET A 110 -16.17 3.89 16.56
CA MET A 110 -17.48 3.95 17.24
C MET A 110 -18.17 5.32 17.06
N LEU A 111 -17.42 6.41 17.12
CA LEU A 111 -17.92 7.78 16.93
C LEU A 111 -18.14 8.10 15.44
N ARG A 112 -17.28 7.56 14.56
CA ARG A 112 -17.38 7.69 13.10
C ARG A 112 -17.60 6.31 12.46
N PRO A 113 -18.74 5.66 12.70
CA PRO A 113 -18.97 4.35 12.11
C PRO A 113 -18.86 4.44 10.60
N CYS A 114 -18.15 3.49 10.00
CA CYS A 114 -18.15 3.33 8.56
C CYS A 114 -19.60 3.32 8.06
N ARG A 115 -19.86 4.02 6.93
CA ARG A 115 -21.20 4.02 6.33
C ARG A 115 -21.68 2.58 6.23
N LEU A 116 -22.81 2.29 6.87
CA LEU A 116 -23.47 1.00 6.70
C LEU A 116 -23.63 0.76 5.20
N ARG A 117 -23.19 -0.39 4.72
CA ARG A 117 -23.44 -0.81 3.33
C ARG A 117 -24.95 -0.72 3.12
N SER A 118 -25.39 0.11 2.20
CA SER A 118 -26.81 0.22 1.88
C SER A 118 -27.26 -1.10 1.27
N THR A 119 -28.35 -1.69 1.77
CA THR A 119 -28.95 -2.88 1.16
C THR A 119 -29.69 -2.47 -0.10
N VAL A 120 -28.96 -2.31 -1.18
CA VAL A 120 -29.54 -1.94 -2.50
C VAL A 120 -30.18 -3.15 -3.17
N GLY A 121 -29.73 -4.36 -2.83
CA GLY A 121 -30.04 -5.56 -3.60
C GLY A 121 -29.49 -5.45 -5.03
N ILE A 122 -30.19 -6.06 -5.99
CA ILE A 122 -29.83 -5.97 -7.41
C ILE A 122 -30.59 -4.79 -8.05
N SER A 123 -29.86 -3.76 -8.42
CA SER A 123 -30.45 -2.57 -9.07
C SER A 123 -31.05 -2.90 -10.44
N HIS A 124 -32.26 -2.45 -10.71
CA HIS A 124 -32.88 -2.54 -12.03
C HIS A 124 -32.14 -1.76 -13.14
N ARG A 125 -31.21 -0.90 -12.77
CA ARG A 125 -30.34 -0.13 -13.69
C ARG A 125 -28.98 -0.80 -13.91
N ALA A 126 -28.72 -1.96 -13.35
CA ALA A 126 -27.58 -2.80 -13.70
C ALA A 126 -27.90 -3.60 -14.95
N VAL A 127 -26.88 -3.87 -15.78
CA VAL A 127 -26.98 -4.74 -16.97
C VAL A 127 -26.35 -6.08 -16.60
N ILE A 128 -27.18 -7.13 -16.50
CA ILE A 128 -26.73 -8.45 -16.04
C ILE A 128 -27.14 -9.48 -17.09
N ASP A 129 -26.15 -10.25 -17.57
CA ASP A 129 -26.44 -11.34 -18.49
C ASP A 129 -27.33 -12.43 -17.81
N PRO A 130 -28.32 -13.00 -18.48
CA PRO A 130 -29.21 -14.01 -17.89
C PRO A 130 -28.52 -15.29 -17.40
N SER A 131 -27.33 -15.61 -17.93
CA SER A 131 -26.53 -16.77 -17.49
C SER A 131 -25.76 -16.52 -16.19
N ALA A 132 -25.60 -15.26 -15.75
CA ALA A 132 -24.88 -14.91 -14.53
C ALA A 132 -25.59 -15.45 -13.28
N LYS A 133 -24.79 -15.93 -12.32
CA LYS A 133 -25.28 -16.46 -11.04
C LYS A 133 -24.80 -15.56 -9.90
N ILE A 134 -25.73 -14.98 -9.15
CA ILE A 134 -25.42 -14.06 -8.07
C ILE A 134 -25.94 -14.64 -6.75
N GLY A 135 -25.06 -14.78 -5.80
CA GLY A 135 -25.36 -15.33 -4.47
C GLY A 135 -26.19 -14.38 -3.60
N PRO A 136 -26.75 -14.88 -2.51
CA PRO A 136 -27.63 -14.10 -1.64
C PRO A 136 -26.90 -12.96 -0.94
N ASN A 137 -27.67 -11.94 -0.53
CA ASN A 137 -27.17 -10.73 0.17
C ASN A 137 -26.10 -9.93 -0.61
N THR A 138 -25.98 -10.16 -1.91
CA THR A 138 -25.07 -9.41 -2.79
C THR A 138 -25.79 -8.17 -3.32
N ASN A 139 -25.13 -7.03 -3.23
CA ASN A 139 -25.57 -5.75 -3.78
C ASN A 139 -24.93 -5.50 -5.13
N VAL A 140 -25.75 -5.17 -6.13
CA VAL A 140 -25.30 -4.74 -7.45
C VAL A 140 -25.88 -3.36 -7.72
N HIS A 141 -25.01 -2.35 -7.74
CA HIS A 141 -25.40 -0.96 -7.86
C HIS A 141 -25.79 -0.56 -9.29
N PRO A 142 -26.43 0.60 -9.48
CA PRO A 142 -26.77 1.11 -10.81
C PRO A 142 -25.55 1.22 -11.73
N LEU A 143 -25.75 0.94 -13.02
CA LEU A 143 -24.71 1.02 -14.07
C LEU A 143 -23.58 -0.02 -13.96
N ALA A 144 -23.67 -0.99 -13.06
CA ALA A 144 -22.80 -2.15 -13.11
C ALA A 144 -23.17 -3.04 -14.31
N VAL A 145 -22.14 -3.63 -14.96
CA VAL A 145 -22.29 -4.55 -16.09
C VAL A 145 -21.69 -5.89 -15.73
N ILE A 146 -22.48 -6.96 -15.81
CA ILE A 146 -22.07 -8.33 -15.49
C ILE A 146 -22.26 -9.21 -16.73
N GLY A 147 -21.16 -9.77 -17.22
CA GLY A 147 -21.10 -10.58 -18.44
C GLY A 147 -21.65 -11.99 -18.30
N ARG A 148 -21.50 -12.78 -19.37
CA ARG A 148 -22.00 -14.16 -19.47
C ARG A 148 -21.24 -15.10 -18.53
N ASP A 149 -21.95 -16.08 -17.99
CA ASP A 149 -21.42 -17.16 -17.19
C ASP A 149 -20.61 -16.68 -15.96
N VAL A 150 -20.82 -15.43 -15.54
CA VAL A 150 -20.22 -14.89 -14.31
C VAL A 150 -20.84 -15.54 -13.08
N VAL A 151 -20.00 -15.92 -12.12
CA VAL A 151 -20.45 -16.45 -10.82
C VAL A 151 -19.97 -15.53 -9.73
N ILE A 152 -20.91 -15.02 -8.91
CA ILE A 152 -20.63 -14.15 -7.75
C ILE A 152 -21.17 -14.83 -6.50
N GLY A 153 -20.35 -14.94 -5.46
CA GLY A 153 -20.73 -15.51 -4.18
C GLY A 153 -21.70 -14.63 -3.39
N HIS A 154 -21.86 -14.94 -2.13
CA HIS A 154 -22.77 -14.22 -1.24
C HIS A 154 -22.12 -12.97 -0.61
N SER A 155 -22.95 -12.02 -0.17
CA SER A 155 -22.54 -10.82 0.59
C SER A 155 -21.51 -9.95 -0.12
N CYS A 156 -21.50 -9.96 -1.46
CA CYS A 156 -20.62 -9.12 -2.26
C CYS A 156 -21.24 -7.72 -2.45
N GLU A 157 -20.37 -6.76 -2.73
CA GLU A 157 -20.73 -5.37 -2.99
C GLU A 157 -20.12 -4.94 -4.33
N ILE A 158 -20.95 -4.83 -5.37
CA ILE A 158 -20.56 -4.45 -6.73
C ILE A 158 -21.03 -3.02 -6.96
N GLN A 159 -20.14 -2.05 -6.84
CA GLN A 159 -20.48 -0.64 -6.91
C GLN A 159 -20.77 -0.16 -8.34
N SER A 160 -21.24 1.09 -8.44
CA SER A 160 -21.66 1.69 -9.72
C SER A 160 -20.53 1.74 -10.73
N GLY A 161 -20.85 1.41 -11.98
CA GLY A 161 -19.90 1.45 -13.10
C GLY A 161 -18.88 0.32 -13.12
N VAL A 162 -18.96 -0.65 -12.22
CA VAL A 162 -18.13 -1.87 -12.27
C VAL A 162 -18.50 -2.68 -13.51
N VAL A 163 -17.47 -3.15 -14.23
CA VAL A 163 -17.63 -4.05 -15.40
C VAL A 163 -16.96 -5.38 -15.11
N ILE A 164 -17.74 -6.46 -15.13
CA ILE A 164 -17.26 -7.83 -14.95
C ILE A 164 -17.40 -8.58 -16.27
N GLY A 165 -16.28 -8.93 -16.87
CA GLY A 165 -16.23 -9.67 -18.14
C GLY A 165 -16.71 -11.12 -18.02
N ASP A 166 -16.97 -11.73 -19.17
CA ASP A 166 -17.49 -13.09 -19.26
C ASP A 166 -16.65 -14.12 -18.50
N GLY A 167 -17.30 -15.08 -17.87
CA GLY A 167 -16.66 -16.22 -17.20
C GLY A 167 -15.89 -15.89 -15.93
N CYS A 168 -16.00 -14.68 -15.38
CA CYS A 168 -15.35 -14.33 -14.11
C CYS A 168 -15.98 -15.08 -12.94
N TYR A 169 -15.15 -15.41 -11.95
CA TYR A 169 -15.56 -15.97 -10.68
C TYR A 169 -15.19 -15.03 -9.53
N LEU A 170 -16.17 -14.70 -8.71
CA LEU A 170 -16.00 -13.94 -7.46
C LEU A 170 -16.49 -14.80 -6.30
N GLY A 171 -15.65 -14.97 -5.30
CA GLY A 171 -15.98 -15.63 -4.03
C GLY A 171 -16.96 -14.82 -3.19
N ASN A 172 -16.89 -15.03 -1.89
CA ASN A 172 -17.81 -14.41 -0.93
C ASN A 172 -17.21 -13.13 -0.34
N ASN A 173 -18.08 -12.18 0.09
CA ASN A 173 -17.68 -10.93 0.73
C ASN A 173 -16.71 -10.08 -0.11
N VAL A 174 -16.76 -10.18 -1.44
CA VAL A 174 -15.95 -9.37 -2.36
C VAL A 174 -16.52 -7.97 -2.47
N LEU A 175 -15.66 -6.96 -2.38
CA LEU A 175 -16.02 -5.55 -2.53
C LEU A 175 -15.30 -4.97 -3.75
N LEU A 176 -16.06 -4.63 -4.78
CA LEU A 176 -15.56 -3.90 -5.95
C LEU A 176 -16.06 -2.45 -5.91
N TYR A 177 -15.14 -1.52 -5.75
CA TYR A 177 -15.46 -0.09 -5.81
C TYR A 177 -15.73 0.39 -7.23
N ALA A 178 -16.33 1.57 -7.32
CA ALA A 178 -16.81 2.15 -8.58
C ALA A 178 -15.78 2.14 -9.72
N ASN A 179 -16.25 1.85 -10.92
CA ASN A 179 -15.47 1.83 -12.17
C ASN A 179 -14.32 0.80 -12.20
N THR A 180 -14.31 -0.19 -11.34
CA THR A 180 -13.41 -1.34 -11.47
C THR A 180 -13.78 -2.18 -12.68
N VAL A 181 -12.77 -2.63 -13.44
CA VAL A 181 -12.94 -3.47 -14.63
C VAL A 181 -12.23 -4.81 -14.42
N LEU A 182 -12.99 -5.89 -14.48
CA LEU A 182 -12.46 -7.25 -14.56
C LEU A 182 -12.62 -7.75 -15.99
N TYR A 183 -11.53 -8.12 -16.63
CA TYR A 183 -11.56 -8.77 -17.95
C TYR A 183 -12.08 -10.20 -17.81
N HIS A 184 -12.30 -10.87 -18.94
CA HIS A 184 -12.87 -12.22 -18.97
C HIS A 184 -12.01 -13.24 -18.19
N ASN A 185 -12.68 -14.23 -17.57
CA ASN A 185 -12.09 -15.36 -16.84
C ASN A 185 -11.21 -14.99 -15.63
N VAL A 186 -11.32 -13.78 -15.07
CA VAL A 186 -10.63 -13.40 -13.85
C VAL A 186 -11.22 -14.15 -12.64
N ILE A 187 -10.39 -14.59 -11.74
CA ILE A 187 -10.76 -15.33 -10.53
C ILE A 187 -10.41 -14.50 -9.30
N ILE A 188 -11.43 -14.16 -8.52
CA ILE A 188 -11.32 -13.44 -7.26
C ILE A 188 -11.81 -14.36 -6.15
N GLU A 189 -11.00 -14.63 -5.15
CA GLU A 189 -11.39 -15.45 -4.00
C GLU A 189 -12.15 -14.62 -2.93
N ASP A 190 -12.33 -15.19 -1.73
CA ASP A 190 -13.14 -14.58 -0.68
C ASP A 190 -12.49 -13.35 -0.03
N GLN A 191 -13.32 -12.41 0.46
CA GLN A 191 -12.89 -11.25 1.27
C GLN A 191 -11.92 -10.29 0.55
N VAL A 192 -11.93 -10.27 -0.77
CA VAL A 192 -11.10 -9.36 -1.57
C VAL A 192 -11.76 -7.99 -1.68
N THR A 193 -10.97 -6.95 -1.52
CA THR A 193 -11.38 -5.55 -1.75
C THR A 193 -10.58 -4.96 -2.89
N ILE A 194 -11.27 -4.43 -3.91
CA ILE A 194 -10.63 -3.76 -5.05
C ILE A 194 -11.17 -2.33 -5.13
N HIS A 195 -10.29 -1.36 -4.92
CA HIS A 195 -10.64 0.06 -4.95
C HIS A 195 -10.94 0.57 -6.36
N ALA A 196 -11.47 1.79 -6.43
CA ALA A 196 -12.01 2.38 -7.65
C ALA A 196 -11.00 2.44 -8.81
N SER A 197 -11.52 2.27 -10.03
CA SER A 197 -10.77 2.42 -11.29
C SER A 197 -9.61 1.45 -11.47
N CYS A 198 -9.61 0.32 -10.77
CA CYS A 198 -8.66 -0.77 -11.04
C CYS A 198 -9.02 -1.51 -12.34
N VAL A 199 -7.99 -2.01 -13.04
CA VAL A 199 -8.15 -2.85 -14.23
C VAL A 199 -7.42 -4.17 -14.02
N ILE A 200 -8.17 -5.26 -13.98
CA ILE A 200 -7.64 -6.60 -13.71
C ILE A 200 -7.82 -7.49 -14.92
N GLY A 201 -6.73 -8.06 -15.43
CA GLY A 201 -6.75 -9.05 -16.50
C GLY A 201 -6.65 -8.49 -17.92
N ALA A 202 -6.17 -7.25 -18.07
CA ALA A 202 -5.77 -6.74 -19.39
C ALA A 202 -4.60 -7.58 -19.96
N ASP A 203 -4.42 -7.59 -21.28
CA ASP A 203 -3.28 -8.22 -21.92
C ASP A 203 -1.98 -7.54 -21.47
N GLY A 204 -0.97 -8.35 -21.17
CA GLY A 204 0.35 -7.85 -20.81
C GLY A 204 1.12 -7.25 -21.99
N PHE A 205 2.20 -6.55 -21.68
CA PHE A 205 3.07 -5.94 -22.69
C PHE A 205 3.94 -7.02 -23.36
N GLY A 206 3.41 -7.61 -24.45
CA GLY A 206 4.06 -8.64 -25.24
C GLY A 206 4.05 -8.31 -26.73
N TYR A 207 5.21 -8.14 -27.35
CA TYR A 207 5.35 -7.85 -28.78
C TYR A 207 6.50 -8.64 -29.38
N GLN A 208 6.35 -8.99 -30.66
CA GLN A 208 7.42 -9.54 -31.51
C GLN A 208 7.62 -8.67 -32.74
N VAL A 209 8.81 -8.64 -33.26
CA VAL A 209 9.11 -7.93 -34.51
C VAL A 209 8.78 -8.84 -35.69
N VAL A 210 7.82 -8.44 -36.53
CA VAL A 210 7.42 -9.13 -37.76
C VAL A 210 7.45 -8.11 -38.89
N ASN A 211 8.22 -8.38 -39.94
CA ASN A 211 8.33 -7.51 -41.13
C ASN A 211 8.68 -6.03 -40.76
N GLY A 212 9.49 -5.82 -39.74
CA GLY A 212 9.92 -4.48 -39.29
C GLY A 212 8.92 -3.73 -38.39
N GLY A 213 7.77 -4.33 -38.07
CA GLY A 213 6.76 -3.77 -37.17
C GLY A 213 6.60 -4.56 -35.88
N HIS A 214 6.02 -3.94 -34.86
CA HIS A 214 5.67 -4.61 -33.61
C HIS A 214 4.30 -5.27 -33.72
N GLN A 215 4.28 -6.60 -33.65
CA GLN A 215 3.05 -7.38 -33.60
C GLN A 215 2.77 -7.81 -32.17
N HIS A 216 1.55 -7.55 -31.69
CA HIS A 216 1.08 -7.95 -30.37
C HIS A 216 1.03 -9.48 -30.24
N ILE A 217 1.48 -9.99 -29.11
CA ILE A 217 1.39 -11.40 -28.74
C ILE A 217 0.19 -11.54 -27.78
N PRO A 218 -0.89 -12.22 -28.21
CA PRO A 218 -2.09 -12.39 -27.38
C PRO A 218 -1.80 -13.14 -26.09
N HIS A 219 -2.50 -12.75 -25.03
CA HIS A 219 -2.42 -13.37 -23.71
C HIS A 219 -3.67 -14.23 -23.47
N TYR A 220 -3.48 -15.53 -23.28
CA TYR A 220 -4.56 -16.53 -23.14
C TYR A 220 -4.77 -16.99 -21.70
N GLY A 221 -3.93 -16.55 -20.79
CA GLY A 221 -4.04 -16.89 -19.38
C GLY A 221 -5.05 -16.02 -18.63
N THR A 222 -5.00 -16.10 -17.31
CA THR A 222 -5.90 -15.35 -16.43
C THR A 222 -5.15 -14.62 -15.32
N VAL A 223 -5.91 -13.98 -14.43
CA VAL A 223 -5.47 -13.44 -13.13
C VAL A 223 -6.24 -14.17 -12.03
N ARG A 224 -5.52 -14.65 -11.00
CA ARG A 224 -6.11 -15.13 -9.76
C ARG A 224 -5.70 -14.21 -8.61
N ILE A 225 -6.67 -13.71 -7.87
CA ILE A 225 -6.48 -12.94 -6.65
C ILE A 225 -7.00 -13.78 -5.50
N CYS A 226 -6.08 -14.21 -4.61
CA CYS A 226 -6.40 -15.05 -3.46
C CYS A 226 -7.14 -14.27 -2.38
N SER A 227 -7.61 -14.98 -1.37
CA SER A 227 -8.45 -14.42 -0.31
C SER A 227 -7.74 -13.33 0.51
N ASP A 228 -8.53 -12.41 1.09
CA ASP A 228 -8.07 -11.32 1.96
C ASP A 228 -7.03 -10.38 1.31
N VAL A 229 -7.09 -10.19 0.01
CA VAL A 229 -6.25 -9.22 -0.73
C VAL A 229 -6.97 -7.88 -0.81
N GLU A 230 -6.22 -6.79 -0.65
CA GLU A 230 -6.71 -5.43 -0.88
C GLU A 230 -5.88 -4.75 -1.96
N ILE A 231 -6.56 -4.13 -2.94
CA ILE A 231 -5.95 -3.48 -4.11
C ILE A 231 -6.38 -2.02 -4.17
N GLY A 232 -5.41 -1.11 -4.07
CA GLY A 232 -5.58 0.34 -4.10
C GLY A 232 -6.03 0.86 -5.46
N ALA A 233 -6.59 2.07 -5.44
CA ALA A 233 -7.22 2.71 -6.60
C ALA A 233 -6.28 2.88 -7.80
N GLY A 234 -6.80 2.65 -9.00
CA GLY A 234 -6.06 2.83 -10.25
C GLY A 234 -4.95 1.80 -10.50
N THR A 235 -4.86 0.75 -9.70
CA THR A 235 -3.91 -0.35 -9.90
C THR A 235 -4.29 -1.21 -11.10
N THR A 236 -3.28 -1.67 -11.86
CA THR A 236 -3.46 -2.55 -13.02
C THR A 236 -2.72 -3.87 -12.82
N ILE A 237 -3.38 -4.99 -13.14
CA ILE A 237 -2.79 -6.33 -13.07
C ILE A 237 -3.03 -7.05 -14.40
N ASP A 238 -1.95 -7.32 -15.11
CA ASP A 238 -2.02 -7.99 -16.41
C ASP A 238 -2.26 -9.49 -16.28
N ARG A 239 -3.02 -10.06 -17.22
CA ARG A 239 -3.17 -11.52 -17.32
C ARG A 239 -1.89 -12.19 -17.78
N ALA A 240 -1.73 -13.42 -17.39
CA ALA A 240 -0.63 -14.24 -17.89
C ALA A 240 -0.75 -14.48 -19.40
N LYS A 241 0.39 -14.61 -20.06
CA LYS A 241 0.42 -15.08 -21.46
C LYS A 241 -0.16 -16.50 -21.56
N VAL A 242 0.22 -17.38 -20.64
CA VAL A 242 -0.33 -18.73 -20.44
C VAL A 242 -0.31 -19.01 -18.95
N GLY A 243 -1.33 -19.69 -18.42
CA GLY A 243 -1.49 -19.95 -16.99
C GLY A 243 -2.15 -18.77 -16.27
N GLU A 244 -1.56 -18.35 -15.15
CA GLU A 244 -2.15 -17.28 -14.33
C GLU A 244 -1.10 -16.31 -13.79
N THR A 245 -1.46 -15.03 -13.70
CA THR A 245 -0.84 -14.06 -12.80
C THR A 245 -1.48 -14.23 -11.44
N LEU A 246 -0.70 -14.42 -10.38
CA LEU A 246 -1.18 -14.81 -9.05
C LEU A 246 -0.84 -13.75 -8.02
N ILE A 247 -1.85 -13.35 -7.23
CA ILE A 247 -1.68 -12.51 -6.04
C ILE A 247 -2.03 -13.33 -4.81
N GLY A 248 -1.05 -13.56 -3.94
CA GLY A 248 -1.18 -14.42 -2.75
C GLY A 248 -2.00 -13.78 -1.63
N THR A 249 -2.58 -14.65 -0.80
CA THR A 249 -3.47 -14.30 0.31
C THR A 249 -2.89 -13.22 1.23
N GLY A 250 -3.74 -12.29 1.68
CA GLY A 250 -3.39 -11.26 2.66
C GLY A 250 -2.48 -10.15 2.14
N THR A 251 -2.15 -10.14 0.84
CA THR A 251 -1.31 -9.10 0.23
C THR A 251 -2.08 -7.78 0.16
N ARG A 252 -1.39 -6.68 0.46
CA ARG A 252 -1.92 -5.31 0.39
C ARG A 252 -1.18 -4.56 -0.70
N ILE A 253 -1.93 -4.06 -1.66
CA ILE A 253 -1.44 -3.33 -2.83
C ILE A 253 -2.00 -1.92 -2.76
N ASP A 254 -1.13 -0.93 -2.76
CA ASP A 254 -1.50 0.48 -2.69
C ASP A 254 -1.92 1.02 -4.07
N ASN A 255 -2.23 2.30 -4.15
CA ASN A 255 -2.72 2.96 -5.35
C ASN A 255 -1.67 3.01 -6.48
N LEU A 256 -2.14 2.94 -7.72
CA LEU A 256 -1.32 3.12 -8.93
C LEU A 256 -0.17 2.11 -9.06
N VAL A 257 -0.31 0.92 -8.53
CA VAL A 257 0.65 -0.17 -8.72
C VAL A 257 0.40 -0.84 -10.06
N MET A 258 1.49 -1.23 -10.76
CA MET A 258 1.42 -2.01 -12.01
C MET A 258 2.05 -3.39 -11.79
N ILE A 259 1.30 -4.45 -12.03
CA ILE A 259 1.78 -5.84 -11.97
C ILE A 259 1.68 -6.46 -13.36
N GLY A 260 2.85 -6.77 -13.93
CA GLY A 260 2.97 -7.35 -15.26
C GLY A 260 2.51 -8.80 -15.35
N HIS A 261 2.40 -9.29 -16.58
CA HIS A 261 1.93 -10.64 -16.89
C HIS A 261 2.79 -11.72 -16.22
N ASN A 262 2.18 -12.85 -15.87
CA ASN A 262 2.85 -14.01 -15.27
C ASN A 262 3.55 -13.75 -13.93
N CYS A 263 3.30 -12.63 -13.26
CA CYS A 263 3.82 -12.41 -11.92
C CYS A 263 3.21 -13.41 -10.93
N ARG A 264 4.02 -13.81 -9.94
CA ARG A 264 3.60 -14.67 -8.83
C ARG A 264 3.96 -14.00 -7.52
N ILE A 265 2.99 -13.30 -6.95
CA ILE A 265 3.17 -12.56 -5.68
C ILE A 265 2.80 -13.48 -4.52
N GLY A 266 3.70 -13.62 -3.55
CA GLY A 266 3.49 -14.43 -2.35
C GLY A 266 2.44 -13.85 -1.41
N ARG A 267 2.39 -14.38 -0.19
CA ARG A 267 1.40 -14.01 0.83
C ARG A 267 1.86 -12.81 1.66
N HIS A 268 0.88 -12.02 2.15
CA HIS A 268 1.11 -10.92 3.10
C HIS A 268 2.17 -9.91 2.65
N ASN A 269 2.29 -9.67 1.35
CA ASN A 269 3.21 -8.68 0.81
C ASN A 269 2.60 -7.27 0.91
N LEU A 270 3.48 -6.26 0.99
CA LEU A 270 3.11 -4.85 0.94
C LEU A 270 3.73 -4.23 -0.32
N LEU A 271 2.90 -3.88 -1.29
CA LEU A 271 3.32 -3.17 -2.51
C LEU A 271 2.81 -1.73 -2.41
N VAL A 272 3.72 -0.80 -2.12
CA VAL A 272 3.37 0.60 -1.86
C VAL A 272 3.17 1.35 -3.18
N SER A 273 2.58 2.52 -3.11
CA SER A 273 2.13 3.31 -4.27
C SER A 273 3.17 3.44 -5.39
N GLN A 274 2.70 3.34 -6.64
CA GLN A 274 3.48 3.48 -7.87
C GLN A 274 4.60 2.42 -8.05
N VAL A 275 4.55 1.30 -7.36
CA VAL A 275 5.43 0.16 -7.65
C VAL A 275 5.12 -0.40 -9.03
N GLY A 276 6.15 -0.70 -9.80
CA GLY A 276 6.07 -1.37 -11.10
C GLY A 276 6.80 -2.71 -11.08
N LEU A 277 6.06 -3.82 -11.25
CA LEU A 277 6.63 -5.16 -11.41
C LEU A 277 6.54 -5.56 -12.88
N ALA A 278 7.67 -5.77 -13.53
CA ALA A 278 7.70 -6.26 -14.92
C ALA A 278 7.20 -7.70 -15.01
N GLY A 279 7.06 -8.22 -16.23
CA GLY A 279 6.54 -9.56 -16.44
C GLY A 279 7.35 -10.67 -15.75
N SER A 280 6.68 -11.71 -15.27
CA SER A 280 7.29 -12.89 -14.65
C SER A 280 8.08 -12.64 -13.36
N VAL A 281 7.89 -11.51 -12.70
CA VAL A 281 8.43 -11.26 -11.35
C VAL A 281 7.76 -12.21 -10.36
N SER A 282 8.55 -12.75 -9.44
CA SER A 282 8.05 -13.56 -8.34
C SER A 282 8.51 -13.00 -6.99
N THR A 283 7.67 -13.14 -5.98
CA THR A 283 8.02 -12.79 -4.61
C THR A 283 7.75 -13.97 -3.68
N GLY A 284 8.54 -14.08 -2.63
CA GLY A 284 8.19 -14.88 -1.47
C GLY A 284 7.12 -14.20 -0.62
N ASP A 285 6.97 -14.65 0.61
CA ASP A 285 6.01 -14.13 1.57
C ASP A 285 6.58 -12.94 2.35
N TYR A 286 5.69 -12.05 2.85
CA TYR A 286 6.05 -10.89 3.71
C TYR A 286 7.06 -9.91 3.08
N VAL A 287 7.09 -9.81 1.75
CA VAL A 287 7.94 -8.86 1.04
C VAL A 287 7.35 -7.46 1.13
N VAL A 288 8.19 -6.45 1.38
CA VAL A 288 7.81 -5.04 1.39
C VAL A 288 8.51 -4.32 0.26
N VAL A 289 7.74 -3.80 -0.70
CA VAL A 289 8.25 -3.00 -1.81
C VAL A 289 7.75 -1.58 -1.63
N ALA A 290 8.63 -0.67 -1.24
CA ALA A 290 8.28 0.72 -0.96
C ALA A 290 7.95 1.52 -2.24
N GLY A 291 7.42 2.73 -2.06
CA GLY A 291 6.87 3.52 -3.17
C GLY A 291 7.86 3.79 -4.31
N GLN A 292 7.33 3.77 -5.54
CA GLN A 292 8.06 4.04 -6.79
C GLN A 292 9.24 3.09 -7.08
N VAL A 293 9.24 1.90 -6.51
CA VAL A 293 10.22 0.85 -6.86
C VAL A 293 9.84 0.23 -8.20
N GLY A 294 10.85 0.04 -9.07
CA GLY A 294 10.73 -0.72 -10.31
C GLY A 294 11.50 -2.04 -10.21
N VAL A 295 10.86 -3.16 -10.55
CA VAL A 295 11.48 -4.49 -10.58
C VAL A 295 11.52 -5.00 -12.01
N ALA A 296 12.72 -5.38 -12.49
CA ALA A 296 12.93 -5.91 -13.83
C ALA A 296 12.24 -7.28 -14.00
N ASP A 297 12.04 -7.67 -15.26
CA ASP A 297 11.42 -8.93 -15.62
C ASP A 297 12.20 -10.16 -15.11
N HIS A 298 11.45 -11.22 -14.78
CA HIS A 298 11.98 -12.50 -14.29
C HIS A 298 12.77 -12.45 -12.97
N VAL A 299 12.73 -11.34 -12.23
CA VAL A 299 13.39 -11.20 -10.93
C VAL A 299 12.60 -11.91 -9.83
N HIS A 300 13.34 -12.56 -8.92
CA HIS A 300 12.79 -13.16 -7.70
C HIS A 300 13.20 -12.37 -6.45
N LEU A 301 12.20 -11.98 -5.61
CA LEU A 301 12.41 -11.40 -4.29
C LEU A 301 12.10 -12.48 -3.24
N GLY A 302 13.08 -12.90 -2.47
CA GLY A 302 12.91 -13.93 -1.42
C GLY A 302 12.03 -13.46 -0.26
N ASP A 303 11.65 -14.38 0.65
CA ASP A 303 10.79 -14.10 1.79
C ASP A 303 11.34 -12.96 2.66
N GLY A 304 10.45 -12.06 3.11
CA GLY A 304 10.78 -10.97 4.03
C GLY A 304 11.74 -9.91 3.47
N VAL A 305 11.95 -9.86 2.16
CA VAL A 305 12.75 -8.80 1.52
C VAL A 305 12.08 -7.44 1.71
N VAL A 306 12.88 -6.43 2.03
CA VAL A 306 12.44 -5.02 2.08
C VAL A 306 13.19 -4.23 1.01
N VAL A 307 12.46 -3.60 0.08
CA VAL A 307 13.05 -2.72 -0.94
C VAL A 307 12.65 -1.28 -0.65
N GLY A 308 13.65 -0.43 -0.37
CA GLY A 308 13.45 1.00 -0.08
C GLY A 308 12.95 1.79 -1.30
N ALA A 309 12.27 2.90 -1.04
CA ALA A 309 11.60 3.70 -2.06
C ALA A 309 12.52 4.14 -3.21
N GLN A 310 11.94 4.24 -4.42
CA GLN A 310 12.62 4.69 -5.65
C GLN A 310 13.81 3.81 -6.09
N SER A 311 13.93 2.58 -5.58
CA SER A 311 14.99 1.65 -5.99
C SER A 311 14.65 0.97 -7.31
N GLY A 312 15.70 0.69 -8.10
CA GLY A 312 15.60 -0.15 -9.31
C GLY A 312 16.20 -1.53 -9.06
N VAL A 313 15.38 -2.58 -9.06
CA VAL A 313 15.84 -3.96 -8.83
C VAL A 313 16.01 -4.67 -10.17
N LYS A 314 17.24 -5.14 -10.44
CA LYS A 314 17.61 -5.79 -11.71
C LYS A 314 17.93 -7.27 -11.57
N ASN A 315 18.21 -7.74 -10.36
CA ASN A 315 18.63 -9.12 -10.08
C ASN A 315 17.84 -9.66 -8.89
N ASP A 316 17.84 -10.97 -8.74
CA ASP A 316 17.24 -11.66 -7.61
C ASP A 316 17.78 -11.14 -6.28
N ILE A 317 16.91 -11.04 -5.29
CA ILE A 317 17.25 -10.64 -3.93
C ILE A 317 16.98 -11.81 -2.98
N PRO A 318 17.99 -12.33 -2.27
CA PRO A 318 17.81 -13.38 -1.26
C PRO A 318 16.91 -12.91 -0.10
N GLY A 319 16.19 -13.84 0.52
CA GLY A 319 15.27 -13.54 1.61
C GLY A 319 15.91 -12.84 2.82
N GLY A 320 15.09 -12.09 3.56
CA GLY A 320 15.46 -11.44 4.82
C GLY A 320 16.40 -10.25 4.70
N GLN A 321 16.60 -9.72 3.50
CA GLN A 321 17.51 -8.60 3.25
C GLN A 321 16.77 -7.30 2.96
N THR A 322 17.39 -6.17 3.36
CA THR A 322 16.93 -4.83 3.01
C THR A 322 17.83 -4.25 1.92
N TYR A 323 17.20 -3.88 0.80
CA TYR A 323 17.87 -3.23 -0.33
C TYR A 323 17.41 -1.77 -0.44
N PHE A 324 18.35 -0.92 -0.82
CA PHE A 324 18.09 0.50 -0.95
C PHE A 324 18.96 1.12 -2.06
N GLY A 325 18.39 2.01 -2.84
CA GLY A 325 19.14 2.76 -3.85
C GLY A 325 18.41 4.03 -4.27
N ASN A 326 19.10 5.18 -4.20
CA ASN A 326 18.68 6.51 -4.59
C ASN A 326 18.12 7.39 -3.44
N PRO A 327 18.95 7.87 -2.48
CA PRO A 327 18.50 8.89 -1.54
C PRO A 327 18.46 10.26 -2.21
N ALA A 328 17.40 11.05 -1.95
CA ALA A 328 17.41 12.49 -2.23
C ALA A 328 18.33 13.21 -1.24
N GLY A 329 19.07 14.22 -1.73
CA GLY A 329 19.93 15.06 -0.90
C GLY A 329 19.96 16.51 -1.42
N PRO A 330 20.64 17.44 -0.71
CA PRO A 330 20.80 18.81 -1.18
C PRO A 330 21.41 18.85 -2.59
N MET A 331 20.80 19.63 -3.49
CA MET A 331 21.16 19.67 -4.92
C MET A 331 22.66 19.87 -5.16
N ALA A 332 23.29 20.76 -4.39
CA ALA A 332 24.73 21.03 -4.54
C ALA A 332 25.61 19.83 -4.14
N GLU A 333 25.16 19.02 -3.17
CA GLU A 333 25.87 17.82 -2.73
C GLU A 333 25.72 16.68 -3.74
N ILE A 334 24.48 16.40 -4.15
CA ILE A 334 24.19 15.37 -5.16
C ILE A 334 24.89 15.69 -6.49
N SER A 335 24.90 16.96 -6.92
CA SER A 335 25.62 17.35 -8.15
C SER A 335 27.12 17.09 -8.04
N ARG A 336 27.74 17.33 -6.89
CA ARG A 336 29.15 17.00 -6.65
C ARG A 336 29.41 15.49 -6.66
N GLN A 337 28.54 14.70 -6.02
CA GLN A 337 28.64 13.24 -6.02
C GLN A 337 28.52 12.65 -7.43
N LEU A 338 27.56 13.11 -8.24
CA LEU A 338 27.37 12.67 -9.62
C LEU A 338 28.55 13.09 -10.52
N ALA A 339 29.13 14.27 -10.31
CA ALA A 339 30.32 14.69 -11.02
C ALA A 339 31.55 13.84 -10.67
N ALA A 340 31.71 13.44 -9.41
CA ALA A 340 32.74 12.52 -8.97
C ALA A 340 32.56 11.12 -9.57
N LEU A 341 31.35 10.58 -9.56
CA LEU A 341 31.01 9.29 -10.16
C LEU A 341 31.39 9.22 -11.65
N ARG A 342 31.13 10.29 -12.41
CA ARG A 342 31.52 10.36 -13.84
C ARG A 342 33.02 10.29 -14.07
N ARG A 343 33.85 10.70 -13.10
CA ARG A 343 35.31 10.68 -13.18
C ARG A 343 35.95 9.37 -12.66
N LEU A 344 35.16 8.49 -12.01
CA LEU A 344 35.69 7.24 -11.47
C LEU A 344 36.43 6.37 -12.47
N PRO A 345 35.98 6.20 -13.75
CA PRO A 345 36.76 5.45 -14.73
C PRO A 345 38.17 6.03 -14.97
N ASP A 346 38.26 7.36 -15.14
CA ASP A 346 39.54 8.05 -15.37
C ASP A 346 40.45 7.98 -14.13
N MET A 347 39.86 8.12 -12.93
CA MET A 347 40.60 7.98 -11.67
C MET A 347 41.14 6.56 -11.48
N ARG A 348 40.35 5.53 -11.79
CA ARG A 348 40.82 4.13 -11.78
C ARG A 348 42.00 3.91 -12.70
N ASP A 349 41.94 4.47 -13.91
CA ASP A 349 43.01 4.31 -14.89
C ASP A 349 44.27 5.13 -14.49
N ALA A 350 44.10 6.29 -13.85
CA ALA A 350 45.20 7.05 -13.25
C ALA A 350 45.85 6.29 -12.09
N VAL A 351 45.05 5.68 -11.19
CA VAL A 351 45.58 4.84 -10.11
C VAL A 351 46.39 3.67 -10.65
N LYS A 352 45.90 2.95 -11.67
CA LYS A 352 46.63 1.85 -12.30
C LYS A 352 47.96 2.32 -12.97
N ARG A 353 48.00 3.54 -13.52
CA ARG A 353 49.27 4.11 -14.03
C ARG A 353 50.24 4.38 -12.89
N MET A 354 49.77 5.05 -11.82
CA MET A 354 50.62 5.34 -10.66
C MET A 354 51.14 4.06 -10.00
N GLU A 355 50.36 3.01 -9.90
CA GLU A 355 50.80 1.70 -9.39
C GLU A 355 51.97 1.14 -10.23
N ARG A 356 51.85 1.16 -11.56
CA ARG A 356 52.92 0.68 -12.47
C ARG A 356 54.20 1.53 -12.35
N GLU A 357 54.06 2.87 -12.29
CA GLU A 357 55.18 3.78 -12.11
C GLU A 357 55.87 3.55 -10.76
N LEU A 358 55.10 3.32 -9.74
CA LEU A 358 55.62 3.05 -8.39
C LEU A 358 56.37 1.71 -8.31
N GLU A 359 55.89 0.71 -9.03
CA GLU A 359 56.51 -0.61 -9.13
C GLU A 359 57.84 -0.52 -9.95
N ALA A 360 57.86 0.25 -11.05
CA ALA A 360 59.05 0.54 -11.81
C ALA A 360 60.09 1.29 -10.98
N LEU A 361 59.72 2.31 -10.23
CA LEU A 361 60.61 3.06 -9.34
C LEU A 361 61.16 2.17 -8.22
N ARG A 362 60.33 1.30 -7.63
CA ARG A 362 60.79 0.32 -6.62
C ARG A 362 61.83 -0.64 -7.18
N SER A 363 61.65 -1.11 -8.41
CA SER A 363 62.61 -1.98 -9.08
C SER A 363 63.92 -1.24 -9.35
N GLN A 364 63.88 0.02 -9.85
CA GLN A 364 65.06 0.85 -10.05
C GLN A 364 65.86 1.12 -8.77
N VAL A 365 65.14 1.38 -7.66
CA VAL A 365 65.80 1.59 -6.33
C VAL A 365 66.42 0.29 -5.82
N ALA A 366 65.81 -0.86 -6.10
CA ALA A 366 66.39 -2.16 -5.75
C ALA A 366 67.68 -2.45 -6.54
N ASP A 367 67.65 -2.21 -7.85
CA ASP A 367 68.81 -2.40 -8.72
C ASP A 367 69.98 -1.46 -8.39
N ASN A 368 69.70 -0.19 -8.07
CA ASN A 368 70.74 0.77 -7.64
C ASN A 368 71.38 0.38 -6.30
N ARG A 369 70.63 -0.27 -5.39
CA ARG A 369 71.21 -0.79 -4.12
C ARG A 369 72.17 -1.98 -4.36
N HIS A 370 71.98 -2.76 -5.42
CA HIS A 370 72.86 -3.88 -5.77
C HIS A 370 74.11 -3.43 -6.51
N THR A 371 74.12 -2.23 -7.15
CA THR A 371 75.30 -1.70 -7.86
C THR A 371 76.27 -0.93 -6.94
N ASP A 372 75.86 -0.49 -5.77
CA ASP A 372 76.72 0.25 -4.79
C ASP A 372 77.50 -0.65 -3.84
N VAL A 373 77.39 -1.97 -3.95
CA VAL A 373 78.16 -2.94 -3.17
C VAL A 373 79.23 -3.50 -4.09
N ARG A 374 80.24 -2.67 -4.55
CA ARG A 374 81.53 -3.17 -5.05
C ARG A 374 82.48 -3.34 -3.87
N PRO A 375 83.00 -4.55 -3.60
CA PRO A 375 84.07 -4.71 -2.60
C PRO A 375 85.29 -3.92 -3.05
N ALA A 376 85.80 -3.07 -2.19
CA ALA A 376 87.16 -2.51 -2.30
C ALA A 376 88.15 -3.69 -2.35
N ALA A 377 88.78 -3.91 -3.48
CA ALA A 377 89.90 -4.86 -3.63
C ALA A 377 91.11 -4.33 -2.86
N ALA A 378 91.68 -5.20 -2.02
CA ALA A 378 92.96 -5.01 -1.32
C ALA A 378 94.11 -5.02 -2.23
#